data_971ca343b0532ec47460af217330282f
#
_entry.id   971ca343b0532ec47460af217330282f
#
_cell.length_a   1.000
_cell.length_b   1.000
_cell.length_c   1.000
_cell.angle_alpha   90.00
_cell.angle_beta   90.00
_cell.angle_gamma   90.00
#
_symmetry.space_group_name_H-M   'P 1'
#
loop_
_entity.id
_entity.type
_entity.pdbx_description
1 polymer ?
#
loop_
_entity_poly.entity_id
_entity_poly.type
_entity_poly.pdbx_seq_one_letter_code
_entity_poly.pdbx_strand_id
1 'polypeptide(L)'
;MFNVRDRAEHTRKRKIISHAFSPRSVAAFEPHMVDNLRRWVVQLDRIAASRPQLDEENFGRFNAMPWFSYLAFDIIGDLAFGSPFGMVNRGRDETQTQIVEGGAISYASAVEAINRRGEISSTLGLLPALRPWATYLPDPFFTKGVAAVENLTGIAVAAVASRLDAADKGIADSRNDILSRLLQAKDASGHPMGRDELIAEALTQLIAGSDTVSNTSCGIFYYILHGERNAPNTIVSRLQGELDRAIGCEADIVNYSQVKDLPFLRRCIDEAMRLHSTSAIGLPRLVADSSLGVEFDGFHFPPGTVLSVPSYTIHHMKEIWGDDVEDFKPDRWLNLTPRQKIAFNPFSYGPRACVGQNVAIMELQLIIGTLFHRYDFALYQPTMGFHEGFSKKPKECHAGIRLRNQN
;
A
#
# COMPACT_ATOMS: atom_id res chain seq x y z
N MET A 1 -0.32 9.30 -14.32
CA MET A 1 -0.38 10.51 -13.46
C MET A 1 0.89 10.69 -12.61
N PHE A 2 1.35 9.70 -11.87
CA PHE A 2 2.42 9.84 -10.86
C PHE A 2 3.74 10.43 -11.41
N ASN A 3 4.20 9.94 -12.56
CA ASN A 3 5.48 10.36 -13.18
C ASN A 3 5.39 11.62 -14.06
N VAL A 4 4.22 12.21 -14.20
CA VAL A 4 4.03 13.39 -15.08
C VAL A 4 4.64 14.61 -14.43
N ARG A 5 5.60 15.26 -15.11
CA ARG A 5 6.27 16.49 -14.64
C ARG A 5 5.56 17.76 -15.07
N ASP A 6 4.98 17.76 -16.27
CA ASP A 6 4.17 18.89 -16.74
C ASP A 6 2.97 19.14 -15.81
N ARG A 7 2.81 20.41 -15.38
CA ARG A 7 1.79 20.78 -14.41
C ARG A 7 0.38 20.71 -14.98
N ALA A 8 0.21 21.11 -16.23
CA ALA A 8 -1.11 21.12 -16.88
C ALA A 8 -1.59 19.70 -17.11
N GLU A 9 -0.72 18.84 -17.66
CA GLU A 9 -1.00 17.44 -17.91
C GLU A 9 -1.24 16.66 -16.60
N HIS A 10 -0.44 16.91 -15.56
CA HIS A 10 -0.71 16.33 -14.25
C HIS A 10 -2.09 16.73 -13.71
N THR A 11 -2.44 18.02 -13.83
CA THR A 11 -3.74 18.54 -13.37
C THR A 11 -4.88 17.89 -14.14
N ARG A 12 -4.76 17.75 -15.45
CA ARG A 12 -5.73 17.06 -16.30
C ARG A 12 -5.96 15.62 -15.82
N LYS A 13 -4.89 14.84 -15.71
CA LYS A 13 -4.96 13.44 -15.23
C LYS A 13 -5.49 13.33 -13.81
N ARG A 14 -5.01 14.18 -12.91
CA ARG A 14 -5.47 14.20 -11.52
C ARG A 14 -6.96 14.45 -11.42
N LYS A 15 -7.51 15.39 -12.20
CA LYS A 15 -8.92 15.72 -12.22
C LYS A 15 -9.77 14.52 -12.67
N ILE A 16 -9.33 13.82 -13.71
CA ILE A 16 -10.00 12.62 -14.23
C ILE A 16 -10.03 11.52 -13.16
N ILE A 17 -8.88 11.23 -12.55
CA ILE A 17 -8.71 10.08 -11.65
C ILE A 17 -9.35 10.34 -10.28
N SER A 18 -9.33 11.56 -9.76
CA SER A 18 -9.77 11.90 -8.40
C SER A 18 -11.21 11.47 -8.09
N HIS A 19 -12.08 11.46 -9.09
CA HIS A 19 -13.46 11.02 -8.92
C HIS A 19 -13.58 9.55 -8.50
N ALA A 20 -12.69 8.69 -9.00
CA ALA A 20 -12.65 7.27 -8.63
C ALA A 20 -12.24 7.07 -7.16
N PHE A 21 -11.52 8.02 -6.56
CA PHE A 21 -11.00 7.97 -5.20
C PHE A 21 -11.77 8.86 -4.21
N SER A 22 -12.91 9.39 -4.60
CA SER A 22 -13.78 10.14 -3.68
C SER A 22 -14.32 9.23 -2.57
N PRO A 23 -14.65 9.74 -1.36
CA PRO A 23 -15.22 8.92 -0.29
C PRO A 23 -16.44 8.11 -0.72
N ARG A 24 -17.32 8.71 -1.53
CA ARG A 24 -18.51 8.02 -2.07
C ARG A 24 -18.13 6.86 -3.01
N SER A 25 -17.10 7.04 -3.82
CA SER A 25 -16.63 5.99 -4.74
C SER A 25 -15.95 4.85 -3.98
N VAL A 26 -15.16 5.20 -2.97
CA VAL A 26 -14.41 4.25 -2.14
C VAL A 26 -15.37 3.36 -1.32
N ALA A 27 -16.47 3.92 -0.82
CA ALA A 27 -17.51 3.13 -0.13
C ALA A 27 -18.06 1.98 -1.00
N ALA A 28 -18.11 2.16 -2.32
CA ALA A 28 -18.55 1.12 -3.25
C ALA A 28 -17.50 -0.01 -3.47
N PHE A 29 -16.28 0.17 -2.99
CA PHE A 29 -15.21 -0.82 -3.11
C PHE A 29 -15.18 -1.81 -1.94
N GLU A 30 -15.87 -1.51 -0.84
CA GLU A 30 -15.92 -2.35 0.35
C GLU A 30 -16.24 -3.83 0.06
N PRO A 31 -17.28 -4.18 -0.75
CA PRO A 31 -17.59 -5.58 -1.02
C PRO A 31 -16.41 -6.35 -1.63
N HIS A 32 -15.64 -5.72 -2.53
CA HIS A 32 -14.47 -6.33 -3.16
C HIS A 32 -13.33 -6.57 -2.16
N MET A 33 -13.09 -5.60 -1.27
CA MET A 33 -12.11 -5.75 -0.21
C MET A 33 -12.49 -6.87 0.76
N VAL A 34 -13.75 -6.90 1.19
CA VAL A 34 -14.30 -7.91 2.11
C VAL A 34 -14.23 -9.32 1.49
N ASP A 35 -14.50 -9.48 0.20
CA ASP A 35 -14.40 -10.80 -0.46
C ASP A 35 -12.96 -11.29 -0.54
N ASN A 36 -11.99 -10.41 -0.76
CA ASN A 36 -10.57 -10.77 -0.71
C ASN A 36 -10.12 -11.09 0.72
N LEU A 37 -10.60 -10.34 1.73
CA LEU A 37 -10.36 -10.64 3.15
C LEU A 37 -10.93 -12.00 3.55
N ARG A 38 -12.12 -12.40 3.08
CA ARG A 38 -12.68 -13.75 3.34
C ARG A 38 -11.76 -14.85 2.84
N ARG A 39 -11.23 -14.72 1.62
CA ARG A 39 -10.27 -15.68 1.07
C ARG A 39 -9.00 -15.73 1.90
N TRP A 40 -8.53 -14.57 2.35
CA TRP A 40 -7.33 -14.46 3.17
C TRP A 40 -7.51 -15.09 4.55
N VAL A 41 -8.63 -14.83 5.23
CA VAL A 41 -9.00 -15.44 6.52
C VAL A 41 -9.01 -16.98 6.42
N VAL A 42 -9.56 -17.55 5.34
CA VAL A 42 -9.52 -19.01 5.12
C VAL A 42 -8.09 -19.56 5.12
N GLN A 43 -7.13 -18.83 4.57
CA GLN A 43 -5.72 -19.25 4.59
C GLN A 43 -5.10 -19.08 5.98
N LEU A 44 -5.39 -17.98 6.65
CA LEU A 44 -4.91 -17.74 8.02
C LEU A 44 -5.47 -18.76 9.01
N ASP A 45 -6.75 -19.16 8.88
CA ASP A 45 -7.37 -20.23 9.67
C ASP A 45 -6.63 -21.55 9.49
N ARG A 46 -6.23 -21.90 8.26
CA ARG A 46 -5.43 -23.10 7.97
C ARG A 46 -4.07 -23.05 8.66
N ILE A 47 -3.42 -21.88 8.67
CA ILE A 47 -2.15 -21.70 9.37
C ILE A 47 -2.35 -21.84 10.88
N ALA A 48 -3.36 -21.19 11.45
CA ALA A 48 -3.71 -21.27 12.86
C ALA A 48 -4.04 -22.70 13.33
N ALA A 49 -4.60 -23.53 12.45
CA ALA A 49 -4.95 -24.92 12.73
C ALA A 49 -3.85 -25.95 12.39
N SER A 50 -2.73 -25.53 11.80
CA SER A 50 -1.68 -26.41 11.29
C SER A 50 -0.84 -27.03 12.40
N ARG A 51 -1.22 -28.21 12.89
CA ARG A 51 -0.60 -28.92 14.02
C ARG A 51 0.93 -29.10 13.92
N PRO A 52 1.53 -29.45 12.76
CA PRO A 52 2.98 -29.61 12.66
C PRO A 52 3.78 -28.33 12.88
N GLN A 53 3.13 -27.17 12.82
CA GLN A 53 3.72 -25.84 12.95
C GLN A 53 3.31 -25.12 14.25
N LEU A 54 2.51 -25.78 15.12
CA LEU A 54 2.14 -25.22 16.40
C LEU A 54 3.36 -25.22 17.33
N ASP A 55 3.54 -24.12 18.04
CA ASP A 55 4.49 -24.03 19.14
C ASP A 55 3.87 -24.53 20.47
N GLU A 56 4.65 -24.43 21.57
CA GLU A 56 4.22 -24.89 22.89
C GLU A 56 2.98 -24.15 23.42
N GLU A 57 2.70 -22.93 22.91
CA GLU A 57 1.54 -22.10 23.26
C GLU A 57 0.37 -22.25 22.26
N ASN A 58 0.44 -23.25 21.36
CA ASN A 58 -0.54 -23.53 20.32
C ASN A 58 -0.75 -22.41 19.29
N PHE A 59 0.31 -21.66 18.97
CA PHE A 59 0.31 -20.74 17.85
C PHE A 59 0.85 -21.41 16.57
N GLY A 60 0.13 -21.25 15.48
CA GLY A 60 0.63 -21.56 14.13
C GLY A 60 1.67 -20.53 13.69
N ARG A 61 2.88 -20.96 13.29
CA ARG A 61 3.97 -20.07 12.90
C ARG A 61 3.89 -19.66 11.44
N PHE A 62 4.06 -18.38 11.14
CA PHE A 62 4.09 -17.88 9.77
C PHE A 62 4.93 -16.61 9.63
N ASN A 63 5.33 -16.31 8.39
CA ASN A 63 5.84 -14.99 8.01
C ASN A 63 4.67 -14.16 7.46
N ALA A 64 4.29 -13.09 8.15
CA ALA A 64 3.13 -12.29 7.80
C ALA A 64 3.35 -11.41 6.55
N MET A 65 4.60 -10.98 6.26
CA MET A 65 4.88 -10.03 5.16
C MET A 65 4.41 -10.53 3.78
N PRO A 66 4.70 -11.77 3.34
CA PRO A 66 4.17 -12.28 2.09
C PRO A 66 2.64 -12.28 2.02
N TRP A 67 1.96 -12.62 3.11
CA TRP A 67 0.50 -12.68 3.16
C TRP A 67 -0.15 -11.30 3.04
N PHE A 68 0.44 -10.26 3.63
CA PHE A 68 0.01 -8.87 3.38
C PHE A 68 0.23 -8.47 1.92
N SER A 69 1.35 -8.91 1.31
CA SER A 69 1.60 -8.64 -0.10
C SER A 69 0.56 -9.31 -0.99
N TYR A 70 0.26 -10.60 -0.77
CA TYR A 70 -0.75 -11.33 -1.56
C TYR A 70 -2.13 -10.69 -1.46
N LEU A 71 -2.53 -10.31 -0.25
CA LEU A 71 -3.82 -9.64 -0.02
C LEU A 71 -3.89 -8.30 -0.75
N ALA A 72 -2.88 -7.43 -0.58
CA ALA A 72 -2.88 -6.11 -1.21
C ALA A 72 -2.86 -6.21 -2.75
N PHE A 73 -2.13 -7.19 -3.32
CA PHE A 73 -2.17 -7.47 -4.75
C PHE A 73 -3.55 -7.95 -5.22
N ASP A 74 -4.18 -8.86 -4.49
CA ASP A 74 -5.49 -9.36 -4.87
C ASP A 74 -6.57 -8.28 -4.74
N ILE A 75 -6.51 -7.41 -3.72
CA ILE A 75 -7.43 -6.28 -3.57
C ILE A 75 -7.24 -5.28 -4.72
N ILE A 76 -6.00 -4.84 -5.00
CA ILE A 76 -5.80 -3.88 -6.09
C ILE A 76 -6.10 -4.49 -7.46
N GLY A 77 -5.85 -5.79 -7.65
CA GLY A 77 -6.25 -6.53 -8.84
C GLY A 77 -7.76 -6.48 -9.05
N ASP A 78 -8.51 -6.72 -8.00
CA ASP A 78 -9.97 -6.66 -8.02
C ASP A 78 -10.50 -5.24 -8.28
N LEU A 79 -9.90 -4.23 -7.65
CA LEU A 79 -10.33 -2.83 -7.79
C LEU A 79 -9.87 -2.16 -9.08
N ALA A 80 -8.65 -2.44 -9.54
CA ALA A 80 -8.06 -1.77 -10.70
C ALA A 80 -8.27 -2.51 -12.02
N PHE A 81 -8.54 -3.82 -11.98
CA PHE A 81 -8.66 -4.64 -13.18
C PHE A 81 -9.93 -5.50 -13.21
N GLY A 82 -10.71 -5.53 -12.12
CA GLY A 82 -11.98 -6.24 -12.04
C GLY A 82 -11.89 -7.71 -11.64
N SER A 83 -10.70 -8.20 -11.29
CA SER A 83 -10.50 -9.53 -10.73
C SER A 83 -9.23 -9.62 -9.90
N PRO A 84 -9.23 -10.38 -8.78
CA PRO A 84 -8.03 -10.61 -8.02
C PRO A 84 -7.03 -11.44 -8.83
N PHE A 85 -5.74 -11.24 -8.56
CA PHE A 85 -4.69 -12.06 -9.17
C PHE A 85 -4.66 -13.49 -8.64
N GLY A 86 -5.31 -13.77 -7.52
CA GLY A 86 -5.45 -15.10 -6.91
C GLY A 86 -4.22 -15.54 -6.12
N MET A 87 -3.36 -14.62 -5.72
CA MET A 87 -2.16 -14.91 -4.90
C MET A 87 -2.53 -15.45 -3.53
N VAL A 88 -3.56 -14.89 -2.87
CA VAL A 88 -4.10 -15.38 -1.59
C VAL A 88 -4.49 -16.83 -1.68
N ASN A 89 -5.27 -17.21 -2.70
CA ASN A 89 -5.74 -18.58 -2.87
C ASN A 89 -4.60 -19.57 -3.11
N ARG A 90 -3.58 -19.18 -3.88
CA ARG A 90 -2.41 -20.01 -4.18
C ARG A 90 -1.37 -20.02 -3.05
N GLY A 91 -1.39 -19.02 -2.15
CA GLY A 91 -0.39 -18.84 -1.10
C GLY A 91 1.02 -18.59 -1.64
N ARG A 92 1.14 -18.02 -2.85
CA ARG A 92 2.43 -17.75 -3.50
C ARG A 92 2.39 -16.55 -4.43
N ASP A 93 3.58 -15.92 -4.61
CA ASP A 93 3.82 -14.80 -5.51
C ASP A 93 3.86 -15.28 -6.96
N GLU A 94 2.70 -15.37 -7.59
CA GLU A 94 2.58 -15.78 -8.99
C GLU A 94 1.35 -15.12 -9.63
N THR A 95 1.54 -14.46 -10.77
CA THR A 95 0.45 -13.87 -11.55
C THR A 95 0.71 -13.98 -13.04
N GLN A 96 -0.36 -13.88 -13.82
CA GLN A 96 -0.27 -13.86 -15.27
C GLN A 96 0.37 -12.57 -15.77
N THR A 97 1.21 -12.69 -16.79
CA THR A 97 1.82 -11.58 -17.51
C THR A 97 1.76 -11.83 -19.01
N GLN A 98 1.65 -10.76 -19.78
CA GLN A 98 1.62 -10.78 -21.25
C GLN A 98 2.44 -9.59 -21.76
N ILE A 99 3.64 -9.84 -22.23
CA ILE A 99 4.58 -8.76 -22.63
C ILE A 99 4.04 -7.95 -23.79
N VAL A 100 3.39 -8.62 -24.74
CA VAL A 100 2.74 -7.99 -25.91
C VAL A 100 1.28 -8.42 -25.91
N GLU A 101 0.38 -7.50 -26.12
CA GLU A 101 -1.05 -7.78 -26.21
C GLU A 101 -1.33 -8.81 -27.31
N GLY A 102 -2.18 -9.81 -26.98
CA GLY A 102 -2.44 -10.95 -27.87
C GLY A 102 -1.31 -11.98 -27.95
N GLY A 103 -0.17 -11.75 -27.26
CA GLY A 103 0.93 -12.68 -27.16
C GLY A 103 0.68 -13.83 -26.19
N ALA A 104 1.67 -14.70 -26.02
CA ALA A 104 1.61 -15.80 -25.08
C ALA A 104 1.47 -15.31 -23.61
N ILE A 105 0.59 -15.94 -22.86
CA ILE A 105 0.47 -15.74 -21.41
C ILE A 105 1.58 -16.54 -20.73
N SER A 106 2.31 -15.88 -19.87
CA SER A 106 3.30 -16.47 -18.98
C SER A 106 3.00 -16.11 -17.52
N TYR A 107 3.78 -16.62 -16.58
CA TYR A 107 3.62 -16.34 -15.16
C TYR A 107 4.87 -15.66 -14.62
N ALA A 108 4.68 -14.68 -13.75
CA ALA A 108 5.76 -13.94 -13.11
C ALA A 108 5.47 -13.68 -11.64
N SER A 109 6.55 -13.52 -10.85
CA SER A 109 6.49 -13.08 -9.46
C SER A 109 6.30 -11.57 -9.41
N ALA A 110 5.08 -11.12 -9.10
CA ALA A 110 4.75 -9.68 -9.12
C ALA A 110 5.34 -8.94 -7.92
N VAL A 111 5.38 -9.55 -6.73
CA VAL A 111 5.99 -8.94 -5.53
C VAL A 111 7.49 -8.78 -5.73
N GLU A 112 8.17 -9.81 -6.27
CA GLU A 112 9.59 -9.71 -6.60
C GLU A 112 9.84 -8.64 -7.67
N ALA A 113 9.01 -8.59 -8.71
CA ALA A 113 9.13 -7.59 -9.78
C ALA A 113 8.98 -6.15 -9.24
N ILE A 114 8.01 -5.89 -8.34
CA ILE A 114 7.87 -4.56 -7.71
C ILE A 114 9.11 -4.20 -6.88
N ASN A 115 9.65 -5.15 -6.10
CA ASN A 115 10.83 -4.93 -5.29
C ASN A 115 12.03 -4.53 -6.18
N ARG A 116 12.32 -5.33 -7.21
CA ARG A 116 13.41 -5.06 -8.16
C ARG A 116 13.23 -3.74 -8.90
N ARG A 117 12.01 -3.46 -9.36
CA ARG A 117 11.68 -2.16 -9.96
C ARG A 117 11.92 -1.01 -8.98
N GLY A 118 11.53 -1.17 -7.72
CA GLY A 118 11.72 -0.15 -6.67
C GLY A 118 13.20 0.16 -6.44
N GLU A 119 14.04 -0.88 -6.34
CA GLU A 119 15.50 -0.76 -6.17
C GLU A 119 16.16 -0.03 -7.36
N ILE A 120 15.89 -0.47 -8.59
CA ILE A 120 16.49 0.16 -9.78
C ILE A 120 15.95 1.57 -10.00
N SER A 121 14.67 1.81 -9.75
CA SER A 121 14.06 3.13 -9.94
C SER A 121 14.59 4.16 -8.93
N SER A 122 14.84 3.76 -7.69
CA SER A 122 15.47 4.64 -6.69
C SER A 122 16.91 4.99 -7.08
N THR A 123 17.70 4.00 -7.49
CA THR A 123 19.08 4.20 -7.93
C THR A 123 19.19 5.09 -9.16
N LEU A 124 18.45 4.78 -10.22
CA LEU A 124 18.47 5.55 -11.46
C LEU A 124 17.76 6.92 -11.32
N GLY A 125 16.89 7.06 -10.33
CA GLY A 125 16.27 8.36 -9.99
C GLY A 125 17.26 9.33 -9.38
N LEU A 126 18.22 8.85 -8.59
CA LEU A 126 19.31 9.63 -8.03
C LEU A 126 20.45 9.88 -9.02
N LEU A 127 20.62 8.98 -10.01
CA LEU A 127 21.65 9.04 -11.03
C LEU A 127 21.05 8.98 -12.45
N PRO A 128 20.26 10.00 -12.85
CA PRO A 128 19.51 9.97 -14.12
C PRO A 128 20.40 9.78 -15.36
N ALA A 129 21.64 10.23 -15.32
CA ALA A 129 22.62 10.09 -16.40
C ALA A 129 22.98 8.61 -16.70
N LEU A 130 22.83 7.71 -15.73
CA LEU A 130 23.06 6.27 -15.94
C LEU A 130 21.89 5.56 -16.62
N ARG A 131 20.71 6.15 -16.64
CA ARG A 131 19.51 5.50 -17.16
C ARG A 131 19.63 4.98 -18.61
N PRO A 132 20.21 5.71 -19.57
CA PRO A 132 20.39 5.20 -20.95
C PRO A 132 21.34 4.01 -21.03
N TRP A 133 22.25 3.87 -20.07
CA TRP A 133 23.28 2.84 -20.04
C TRP A 133 22.90 1.61 -19.21
N ALA A 134 21.83 1.70 -18.42
CA ALA A 134 21.45 0.67 -17.44
C ALA A 134 21.24 -0.71 -18.10
N THR A 135 20.72 -0.76 -19.33
CA THR A 135 20.51 -2.02 -20.07
C THR A 135 21.79 -2.67 -20.56
N TYR A 136 22.89 -1.91 -20.69
CA TYR A 136 24.17 -2.39 -21.15
C TYR A 136 25.13 -2.78 -20.03
N LEU A 137 24.76 -2.46 -18.78
CA LEU A 137 25.57 -2.83 -17.62
C LEU A 137 25.40 -4.33 -17.34
N PRO A 138 26.50 -5.11 -17.27
CA PRO A 138 26.43 -6.57 -17.10
C PRO A 138 26.05 -7.02 -15.69
N ASP A 139 25.81 -6.10 -14.78
CA ASP A 139 25.44 -6.40 -13.40
C ASP A 139 23.98 -6.91 -13.33
N PRO A 140 23.74 -8.06 -12.66
CA PRO A 140 22.40 -8.60 -12.43
C PRO A 140 21.41 -7.61 -11.77
N PHE A 141 21.89 -6.63 -11.02
CA PHE A 141 21.06 -5.58 -10.44
C PHE A 141 20.31 -4.83 -11.55
N PHE A 142 21.01 -4.38 -12.59
CA PHE A 142 20.40 -3.63 -13.70
C PHE A 142 19.60 -4.53 -14.62
N THR A 143 20.15 -5.66 -15.06
CA THR A 143 19.47 -6.54 -16.02
C THR A 143 18.17 -7.12 -15.45
N LYS A 144 18.17 -7.61 -14.22
CA LYS A 144 16.96 -8.10 -13.54
C LYS A 144 15.98 -6.96 -13.23
N GLY A 145 16.48 -5.76 -12.91
CA GLY A 145 15.63 -4.59 -12.66
C GLY A 145 14.90 -4.12 -13.90
N VAL A 146 15.55 -4.13 -15.07
CA VAL A 146 14.89 -3.81 -16.35
C VAL A 146 13.83 -4.87 -16.69
N ALA A 147 14.17 -6.15 -16.61
CA ALA A 147 13.21 -7.24 -16.81
C ALA A 147 11.99 -7.17 -15.86
N ALA A 148 12.20 -6.73 -14.63
CA ALA A 148 11.12 -6.53 -13.66
C ALA A 148 10.14 -5.42 -14.11
N VAL A 149 10.62 -4.34 -14.73
CA VAL A 149 9.76 -3.30 -15.30
C VAL A 149 8.90 -3.86 -16.42
N GLU A 150 9.48 -4.68 -17.30
CA GLU A 150 8.77 -5.34 -18.40
C GLU A 150 7.70 -6.31 -17.89
N ASN A 151 8.01 -7.14 -16.89
CA ASN A 151 7.07 -8.06 -16.26
C ASN A 151 5.87 -7.32 -15.64
N LEU A 152 6.10 -6.23 -14.91
CA LEU A 152 5.02 -5.44 -14.33
C LEU A 152 4.14 -4.78 -15.38
N THR A 153 4.75 -4.28 -16.47
CA THR A 153 3.98 -3.76 -17.59
C THR A 153 3.15 -4.85 -18.24
N GLY A 154 3.71 -6.04 -18.42
CA GLY A 154 3.00 -7.19 -18.96
C GLY A 154 1.82 -7.66 -18.08
N ILE A 155 1.92 -7.54 -16.76
CA ILE A 155 0.79 -7.81 -15.85
C ILE A 155 -0.35 -6.82 -16.09
N ALA A 156 -0.03 -5.52 -16.22
CA ALA A 156 -1.06 -4.51 -16.47
C ALA A 156 -1.69 -4.69 -17.87
N VAL A 157 -0.88 -5.02 -18.89
CA VAL A 157 -1.38 -5.30 -20.25
C VAL A 157 -2.34 -6.49 -20.23
N ALA A 158 -1.95 -7.61 -19.63
CA ALA A 158 -2.79 -8.81 -19.54
C ALA A 158 -4.13 -8.53 -18.86
N ALA A 159 -4.09 -7.82 -17.75
CA ALA A 159 -5.28 -7.51 -16.96
C ALA A 159 -6.23 -6.53 -17.68
N VAL A 160 -5.71 -5.47 -18.30
CA VAL A 160 -6.52 -4.51 -19.09
C VAL A 160 -7.09 -5.18 -20.33
N ALA A 161 -6.29 -5.98 -21.06
CA ALA A 161 -6.77 -6.70 -22.24
C ALA A 161 -7.92 -7.64 -21.89
N SER A 162 -7.77 -8.45 -20.84
CA SER A 162 -8.83 -9.35 -20.37
C SER A 162 -10.14 -8.61 -20.08
N ARG A 163 -10.06 -7.41 -19.50
CA ARG A 163 -11.23 -6.61 -19.17
C ARG A 163 -11.91 -6.03 -20.42
N LEU A 164 -11.12 -5.53 -21.38
CA LEU A 164 -11.64 -4.98 -22.61
C LEU A 164 -12.27 -6.07 -23.49
N ASP A 165 -11.64 -7.24 -23.57
CA ASP A 165 -12.19 -8.41 -24.28
C ASP A 165 -13.53 -8.88 -23.72
N ALA A 166 -13.70 -8.84 -22.40
CA ALA A 166 -14.96 -9.14 -21.76
C ALA A 166 -16.06 -8.12 -22.11
N ALA A 167 -15.72 -6.84 -22.16
CA ALA A 167 -16.62 -5.78 -22.57
C ALA A 167 -17.05 -5.91 -24.05
N ASP A 168 -16.10 -6.22 -24.94
CA ASP A 168 -16.37 -6.42 -26.38
C ASP A 168 -17.26 -7.64 -26.66
N LYS A 169 -17.18 -8.66 -25.81
CA LYS A 169 -18.07 -9.84 -25.85
C LYS A 169 -19.45 -9.61 -25.26
N GLY A 170 -19.78 -8.37 -24.89
CA GLY A 170 -21.08 -8.02 -24.31
C GLY A 170 -21.34 -8.60 -22.93
N ILE A 171 -20.30 -9.06 -22.25
CA ILE A 171 -20.38 -9.45 -20.84
C ILE A 171 -20.59 -8.15 -20.06
N ALA A 172 -21.86 -7.87 -19.73
CA ALA A 172 -22.25 -6.64 -19.06
C ALA A 172 -21.46 -6.50 -17.75
N ASP A 173 -20.65 -5.47 -17.71
CA ASP A 173 -19.87 -5.14 -16.55
C ASP A 173 -20.66 -4.21 -15.62
N SER A 174 -21.37 -4.83 -14.70
CA SER A 174 -22.06 -4.10 -13.62
C SER A 174 -21.12 -3.67 -12.49
N ARG A 175 -19.82 -3.95 -12.66
CA ARG A 175 -18.82 -3.67 -11.61
C ARG A 175 -18.59 -2.17 -11.45
N ASN A 176 -18.45 -1.77 -10.21
CA ASN A 176 -18.19 -0.40 -9.82
C ASN A 176 -16.77 -0.33 -9.23
N ASP A 177 -15.77 -0.49 -10.10
CA ASP A 177 -14.35 -0.50 -9.76
C ASP A 177 -13.60 0.69 -10.37
N ILE A 178 -12.29 0.80 -10.09
CA ILE A 178 -11.45 1.92 -10.57
C ILE A 178 -11.38 1.92 -12.11
N LEU A 179 -11.17 0.76 -12.73
CA LEU A 179 -11.03 0.70 -14.19
C LEU A 179 -12.33 1.09 -14.91
N SER A 180 -13.49 0.64 -14.43
CA SER A 180 -14.78 1.05 -14.98
C SER A 180 -14.96 2.56 -14.95
N ARG A 181 -14.49 3.21 -13.88
CA ARG A 181 -14.53 4.69 -13.76
C ARG A 181 -13.54 5.38 -14.68
N LEU A 182 -12.35 4.81 -14.89
CA LEU A 182 -11.37 5.33 -15.84
C LEU A 182 -11.85 5.20 -17.28
N LEU A 183 -12.50 4.08 -17.63
CA LEU A 183 -13.10 3.87 -18.96
C LEU A 183 -14.24 4.86 -19.27
N GLN A 184 -15.02 5.26 -18.27
CA GLN A 184 -16.10 6.22 -18.42
C GLN A 184 -15.63 7.68 -18.33
N ALA A 185 -14.43 7.91 -17.83
CA ALA A 185 -13.91 9.24 -17.58
C ALA A 185 -13.54 9.95 -18.90
N LYS A 186 -13.88 11.24 -18.97
CA LYS A 186 -13.58 12.10 -20.10
C LYS A 186 -12.77 13.30 -19.65
N ASP A 187 -11.92 13.81 -20.52
CA ASP A 187 -11.23 15.08 -20.32
C ASP A 187 -12.18 16.29 -20.47
N ALA A 188 -11.64 17.49 -20.30
CA ALA A 188 -12.43 18.73 -20.42
C ALA A 188 -12.99 18.96 -21.84
N SER A 189 -12.43 18.28 -22.86
CA SER A 189 -12.87 18.31 -24.25
C SER A 189 -13.86 17.19 -24.60
N GLY A 190 -14.21 16.34 -23.61
CA GLY A 190 -15.12 15.22 -23.79
C GLY A 190 -14.49 13.95 -24.38
N HIS A 191 -13.17 13.91 -24.57
CA HIS A 191 -12.49 12.73 -25.08
C HIS A 191 -12.22 11.71 -23.97
N PRO A 192 -12.42 10.40 -24.25
CA PRO A 192 -12.07 9.34 -23.30
C PRO A 192 -10.53 9.18 -23.20
N MET A 193 -10.07 8.51 -22.15
CA MET A 193 -8.68 8.12 -21.99
C MET A 193 -8.30 7.08 -23.05
N GLY A 194 -7.17 7.29 -23.75
CA GLY A 194 -6.66 6.34 -24.74
C GLY A 194 -6.18 5.03 -24.08
N ARG A 195 -6.11 3.95 -24.88
CA ARG A 195 -5.75 2.61 -24.38
C ARG A 195 -4.38 2.57 -23.70
N ASP A 196 -3.35 3.16 -24.29
CA ASP A 196 -2.00 3.21 -23.71
C ASP A 196 -1.98 4.01 -22.41
N GLU A 197 -2.77 5.06 -22.33
CA GLU A 197 -2.91 5.85 -21.10
C GLU A 197 -3.64 5.04 -20.02
N LEU A 198 -4.66 4.27 -20.36
CA LEU A 198 -5.35 3.35 -19.45
C LEU A 198 -4.39 2.30 -18.90
N ILE A 199 -3.57 1.65 -19.74
CA ILE A 199 -2.57 0.66 -19.32
C ILE A 199 -1.55 1.31 -18.37
N ALA A 200 -1.06 2.50 -18.71
CA ALA A 200 -0.11 3.23 -17.87
C ALA A 200 -0.69 3.65 -16.53
N GLU A 201 -1.95 4.06 -16.49
CA GLU A 201 -2.62 4.39 -15.23
C GLU A 201 -2.96 3.13 -14.43
N ALA A 202 -3.39 2.04 -15.06
CA ALA A 202 -3.61 0.75 -14.42
C ALA A 202 -2.33 0.19 -13.79
N LEU A 203 -1.19 0.25 -14.51
CA LEU A 203 0.13 -0.08 -13.95
C LEU A 203 0.48 0.81 -12.75
N THR A 204 0.16 2.10 -12.82
CA THR A 204 0.38 3.03 -11.70
C THR A 204 -0.45 2.62 -10.48
N GLN A 205 -1.71 2.22 -10.66
CA GLN A 205 -2.58 1.75 -9.58
C GLN A 205 -2.05 0.43 -8.98
N LEU A 206 -1.63 -0.51 -9.82
CA LEU A 206 -1.05 -1.78 -9.36
C LEU A 206 0.12 -1.53 -8.41
N ILE A 207 1.10 -0.74 -8.84
CA ILE A 207 2.30 -0.48 -8.05
C ILE A 207 1.98 0.31 -6.78
N ALA A 208 1.17 1.37 -6.91
CA ALA A 208 0.86 2.25 -5.79
C ALA A 208 -0.01 1.58 -4.73
N GLY A 209 -0.99 0.76 -5.13
CA GLY A 209 -1.94 0.13 -4.22
C GLY A 209 -1.42 -1.12 -3.55
N SER A 210 -0.57 -1.92 -4.23
CA SER A 210 -0.09 -3.17 -3.65
C SER A 210 1.08 -2.96 -2.67
N ASP A 211 2.16 -2.33 -3.12
CA ASP A 211 3.40 -2.22 -2.33
C ASP A 211 3.23 -1.36 -1.08
N THR A 212 2.55 -0.22 -1.21
CA THR A 212 2.40 0.70 -0.07
C THR A 212 1.48 0.14 1.02
N VAL A 213 0.35 -0.46 0.64
CA VAL A 213 -0.60 -1.02 1.62
C VAL A 213 -0.03 -2.25 2.30
N SER A 214 0.63 -3.17 1.56
CA SER A 214 1.25 -4.35 2.15
C SER A 214 2.34 -3.99 3.17
N ASN A 215 3.22 -3.06 2.82
CA ASN A 215 4.30 -2.59 3.69
C ASN A 215 3.74 -1.91 4.95
N THR A 216 2.72 -1.06 4.78
CA THR A 216 2.08 -0.34 5.89
C THR A 216 1.31 -1.30 6.79
N SER A 217 0.55 -2.26 6.24
CA SER A 217 -0.17 -3.27 7.02
C SER A 217 0.77 -4.13 7.86
N CYS A 218 1.89 -4.57 7.27
CA CYS A 218 2.92 -5.32 7.99
C CYS A 218 3.56 -4.46 9.09
N GLY A 219 3.85 -3.19 8.81
CA GLY A 219 4.36 -2.23 9.80
C GLY A 219 3.38 -2.04 10.97
N ILE A 220 2.10 -1.81 10.69
CA ILE A 220 1.07 -1.66 11.72
C ILE A 220 0.97 -2.93 12.57
N PHE A 221 0.88 -4.09 11.95
CA PHE A 221 0.83 -5.38 12.62
C PHE A 221 2.03 -5.59 13.55
N TYR A 222 3.24 -5.35 13.04
CA TYR A 222 4.47 -5.45 13.84
C TYR A 222 4.47 -4.49 15.03
N TYR A 223 4.19 -3.20 14.82
CA TYR A 223 4.28 -2.21 15.89
C TYR A 223 3.21 -2.40 16.97
N ILE A 224 2.02 -2.86 16.65
CA ILE A 224 1.01 -3.23 17.64
C ILE A 224 1.54 -4.37 18.53
N LEU A 225 2.07 -5.44 17.94
CA LEU A 225 2.60 -6.59 18.67
C LEU A 225 3.89 -6.24 19.44
N HIS A 226 4.77 -5.44 18.85
CA HIS A 226 6.00 -4.98 19.49
C HIS A 226 5.67 -4.06 20.71
N GLY A 227 4.71 -3.17 20.56
CA GLY A 227 4.23 -2.33 21.64
C GLY A 227 3.60 -3.15 22.78
N GLU A 228 2.80 -4.17 22.47
CA GLU A 228 2.24 -5.09 23.46
C GLU A 228 3.32 -5.88 24.18
N ARG A 229 4.36 -6.34 23.48
CA ARG A 229 5.50 -7.04 24.10
C ARG A 229 6.25 -6.16 25.10
N ASN A 230 6.39 -4.86 24.80
CA ASN A 230 7.09 -3.92 25.67
C ASN A 230 6.23 -3.43 26.85
N ALA A 231 4.91 -3.46 26.69
CA ALA A 231 3.94 -3.07 27.73
C ALA A 231 2.73 -4.03 27.67
N PRO A 232 2.84 -5.23 28.28
CA PRO A 232 1.82 -6.25 28.20
C PRO A 232 0.44 -5.79 28.69
N ASN A 233 -0.61 -6.26 28.03
CA ASN A 233 -2.03 -5.96 28.32
C ASN A 233 -2.40 -4.46 28.15
N THR A 234 -1.66 -3.71 27.35
CA THR A 234 -1.94 -2.27 27.17
C THR A 234 -2.47 -1.91 25.80
N ILE A 235 -2.06 -2.60 24.75
CA ILE A 235 -2.38 -2.24 23.36
C ILE A 235 -3.34 -3.24 22.74
N VAL A 236 -2.95 -4.52 22.67
CA VAL A 236 -3.76 -5.56 21.99
C VAL A 236 -5.09 -5.74 22.73
N SER A 237 -5.09 -5.85 24.06
CA SER A 237 -6.31 -6.01 24.86
C SER A 237 -7.27 -4.81 24.70
N ARG A 238 -6.75 -3.59 24.63
CA ARG A 238 -7.58 -2.39 24.39
C ARG A 238 -8.15 -2.39 22.98
N LEU A 239 -7.33 -2.73 21.97
CA LEU A 239 -7.76 -2.80 20.58
C LEU A 239 -8.84 -3.86 20.39
N GLN A 240 -8.62 -5.05 20.93
CA GLN A 240 -9.58 -6.15 20.90
C GLN A 240 -10.88 -5.76 21.62
N GLY A 241 -10.79 -5.15 22.80
CA GLY A 241 -11.96 -4.69 23.54
C GLY A 241 -12.74 -3.56 22.84
N GLU A 242 -12.10 -2.72 22.04
CA GLU A 242 -12.79 -1.74 21.19
C GLU A 242 -13.50 -2.43 20.02
N LEU A 243 -12.83 -3.39 19.35
CA LEU A 243 -13.37 -4.15 18.25
C LEU A 243 -14.56 -5.02 18.70
N ASP A 244 -14.44 -5.75 19.80
CA ASP A 244 -15.49 -6.64 20.32
C ASP A 244 -16.78 -5.85 20.63
N ARG A 245 -16.68 -4.66 21.21
CA ARG A 245 -17.83 -3.79 21.46
C ARG A 245 -18.51 -3.29 20.18
N ALA A 246 -17.75 -3.08 19.12
CA ALA A 246 -18.26 -2.53 17.88
C ALA A 246 -18.81 -3.59 16.90
N ILE A 247 -18.28 -4.81 16.95
CA ILE A 247 -18.51 -5.86 15.97
C ILE A 247 -19.42 -6.95 16.53
N GLY A 248 -19.27 -7.31 17.81
CA GLY A 248 -19.93 -8.47 18.42
C GLY A 248 -19.20 -9.78 18.09
N CYS A 249 -19.67 -10.89 18.68
CA CYS A 249 -18.95 -12.18 18.65
C CYS A 249 -19.18 -13.00 17.37
N GLU A 250 -20.10 -12.62 16.49
CA GLU A 250 -20.54 -13.47 15.37
C GLU A 250 -19.88 -13.16 14.01
N ALA A 251 -19.13 -12.07 13.89
CA ALA A 251 -18.60 -11.65 12.60
C ALA A 251 -17.20 -12.21 12.34
N ASP A 252 -17.08 -13.05 11.30
CA ASP A 252 -15.77 -13.55 10.83
C ASP A 252 -14.89 -12.46 10.21
N ILE A 253 -15.50 -11.45 9.59
CA ILE A 253 -14.85 -10.35 8.91
C ILE A 253 -15.58 -9.06 9.22
N VAL A 254 -14.82 -8.02 9.51
CA VAL A 254 -15.38 -6.72 9.86
C VAL A 254 -15.89 -5.98 8.61
N ASN A 255 -16.97 -5.22 8.78
CA ASN A 255 -17.45 -4.26 7.78
C ASN A 255 -16.89 -2.86 8.07
N TYR A 256 -16.71 -2.07 7.05
CA TYR A 256 -16.14 -0.73 7.20
C TYR A 256 -16.96 0.17 8.11
N SER A 257 -18.30 0.07 8.06
CA SER A 257 -19.18 0.81 8.97
C SER A 257 -18.93 0.52 10.46
N GLN A 258 -18.42 -0.66 10.80
CA GLN A 258 -18.10 -1.06 12.16
C GLN A 258 -16.75 -0.51 12.65
N VAL A 259 -15.78 -0.31 11.73
CA VAL A 259 -14.40 0.01 12.08
C VAL A 259 -13.96 1.43 11.74
N LYS A 260 -14.66 2.13 10.84
CA LYS A 260 -14.23 3.44 10.31
C LYS A 260 -14.09 4.54 11.37
N ASP A 261 -14.90 4.48 12.42
CA ASP A 261 -14.99 5.50 13.46
C ASP A 261 -14.37 5.05 14.79
N LEU A 262 -13.64 3.90 14.82
CA LEU A 262 -13.00 3.38 16.02
C LEU A 262 -11.75 4.19 16.36
N PRO A 263 -11.76 4.95 17.47
CA PRO A 263 -10.71 5.91 17.76
C PRO A 263 -9.39 5.24 18.16
N PHE A 264 -9.40 4.10 18.83
CA PHE A 264 -8.17 3.44 19.24
C PHE A 264 -7.51 2.69 18.09
N LEU A 265 -8.29 2.00 17.25
CA LEU A 265 -7.82 1.40 16.01
C LEU A 265 -7.16 2.46 15.11
N ARG A 266 -7.81 3.62 14.96
CA ARG A 266 -7.25 4.72 14.16
C ARG A 266 -5.92 5.22 14.74
N ARG A 267 -5.81 5.40 16.03
CA ARG A 267 -4.58 5.84 16.70
C ARG A 267 -3.44 4.82 16.55
N CYS A 268 -3.73 3.53 16.61
CA CYS A 268 -2.75 2.48 16.35
C CYS A 268 -2.22 2.56 14.91
N ILE A 269 -3.10 2.75 13.93
CA ILE A 269 -2.74 2.90 12.52
C ILE A 269 -1.87 4.14 12.31
N ASP A 270 -2.29 5.30 12.81
CA ASP A 270 -1.57 6.56 12.62
C ASP A 270 -0.18 6.54 13.31
N GLU A 271 -0.06 5.97 14.52
CA GLU A 271 1.22 5.86 15.21
C GLU A 271 2.17 4.89 14.48
N ALA A 272 1.66 3.78 13.99
CA ALA A 272 2.47 2.88 13.19
C ALA A 272 2.93 3.54 11.87
N MET A 273 2.08 4.30 11.18
CA MET A 273 2.47 5.06 9.99
C MET A 273 3.48 6.16 10.28
N ARG A 274 3.49 6.72 11.49
CA ARG A 274 4.53 7.65 11.92
C ARG A 274 5.88 6.93 12.05
N LEU A 275 5.94 5.82 12.77
CA LEU A 275 7.17 5.04 12.99
C LEU A 275 7.64 4.31 11.72
N HIS A 276 6.70 3.82 10.93
CA HIS A 276 6.98 3.15 9.65
C HIS A 276 6.42 3.97 8.50
N SER A 277 7.13 5.01 8.11
CA SER A 277 6.79 5.79 6.91
C SER A 277 7.19 5.00 5.67
N THR A 278 6.23 4.38 4.98
CA THR A 278 6.50 3.60 3.76
C THR A 278 7.15 4.49 2.67
N SER A 279 6.74 5.76 2.53
CA SER A 279 7.41 6.76 1.67
C SER A 279 8.43 7.56 2.51
N ALA A 280 9.49 6.88 2.98
CA ALA A 280 10.41 7.39 3.99
C ALA A 280 11.26 8.58 3.53
N ILE A 281 11.83 8.49 2.32
CA ILE A 281 12.81 9.46 1.78
C ILE A 281 12.18 10.74 1.24
N GLY A 282 10.84 10.82 1.20
CA GLY A 282 10.14 11.90 0.53
C GLY A 282 10.25 11.82 -1.00
N LEU A 283 9.49 12.66 -1.69
CA LEU A 283 9.49 12.71 -3.15
C LEU A 283 10.16 14.00 -3.62
N PRO A 284 11.16 13.94 -4.52
CA PRO A 284 11.90 15.11 -4.98
C PRO A 284 11.02 16.08 -5.76
N ARG A 285 11.29 17.38 -5.57
CA ARG A 285 10.67 18.49 -6.28
C ARG A 285 11.75 19.35 -6.90
N LEU A 286 11.61 19.61 -8.19
CA LEU A 286 12.51 20.51 -8.91
C LEU A 286 12.00 21.95 -8.79
N VAL A 287 12.85 22.86 -8.39
CA VAL A 287 12.58 24.30 -8.51
C VAL A 287 12.53 24.65 -9.99
N ALA A 288 11.39 25.19 -10.45
CA ALA A 288 11.14 25.40 -11.87
C ALA A 288 12.09 26.44 -12.48
N ASP A 289 12.57 26.18 -13.71
CA ASP A 289 13.45 27.09 -14.44
C ASP A 289 12.79 28.45 -14.77
N SER A 290 11.47 28.48 -14.81
CA SER A 290 10.67 29.69 -15.02
C SER A 290 10.46 30.54 -13.76
N SER A 291 10.99 30.10 -12.60
CA SER A 291 10.88 30.81 -11.34
C SER A 291 12.14 31.64 -11.03
N LEU A 292 12.01 32.61 -10.11
CA LEU A 292 13.17 33.31 -9.55
C LEU A 292 13.92 32.51 -8.47
N GLY A 293 13.54 31.23 -8.29
CA GLY A 293 13.98 30.39 -7.19
C GLY A 293 12.92 30.30 -6.09
N VAL A 294 13.26 29.61 -5.01
CA VAL A 294 12.43 29.47 -3.80
C VAL A 294 13.25 29.90 -2.60
N GLU A 295 12.67 30.75 -1.76
CA GLU A 295 13.26 31.10 -0.47
C GLU A 295 12.57 30.31 0.64
N PHE A 296 13.37 29.74 1.52
CA PHE A 296 12.89 29.02 2.69
C PHE A 296 13.90 29.18 3.85
N ASP A 297 13.40 29.62 4.99
CA ASP A 297 14.18 29.81 6.23
C ASP A 297 15.49 30.63 6.03
N GLY A 298 15.42 31.71 5.22
CA GLY A 298 16.54 32.57 4.90
C GLY A 298 17.52 32.01 3.86
N PHE A 299 17.27 30.82 3.31
CA PHE A 299 18.06 30.22 2.22
C PHE A 299 17.36 30.41 0.88
N HIS A 300 18.15 30.83 -0.11
CA HIS A 300 17.69 30.92 -1.50
C HIS A 300 18.08 29.67 -2.28
N PHE A 301 17.09 29.00 -2.89
CA PHE A 301 17.28 27.83 -3.75
C PHE A 301 17.02 28.23 -5.20
N PRO A 302 18.06 28.32 -6.05
CA PRO A 302 17.91 28.74 -7.43
C PRO A 302 17.15 27.71 -8.28
N PRO A 303 16.66 28.10 -9.49
CA PRO A 303 16.10 27.17 -10.44
C PRO A 303 17.03 25.98 -10.71
N GLY A 304 16.45 24.80 -10.95
CA GLY A 304 17.19 23.55 -11.11
C GLY A 304 17.58 22.86 -9.80
N THR A 305 17.40 23.50 -8.63
CA THR A 305 17.60 22.85 -7.33
C THR A 305 16.55 21.77 -7.11
N VAL A 306 16.97 20.60 -6.62
CA VAL A 306 16.08 19.51 -6.20
C VAL A 306 15.89 19.54 -4.69
N LEU A 307 14.65 19.72 -4.25
CA LEU A 307 14.27 19.73 -2.84
C LEU A 307 13.45 18.48 -2.50
N SER A 308 13.63 17.93 -1.31
CA SER A 308 12.82 16.83 -0.79
C SER A 308 12.55 17.01 0.70
N VAL A 309 11.40 16.51 1.15
CA VAL A 309 11.02 16.52 2.57
C VAL A 309 10.86 15.07 3.01
N PRO A 310 11.87 14.48 3.69
CA PRO A 310 11.83 13.10 4.13
C PRO A 310 10.79 12.90 5.25
N SER A 311 9.73 12.16 4.98
CA SER A 311 8.69 11.88 5.97
C SER A 311 9.24 11.16 7.20
N TYR A 312 10.15 10.19 6.99
CA TYR A 312 10.80 9.48 8.08
C TYR A 312 11.50 10.44 9.05
N THR A 313 12.34 11.34 8.56
CA THR A 313 13.07 12.30 9.40
C THR A 313 12.10 13.16 10.23
N ILE A 314 11.07 13.73 9.58
CA ILE A 314 10.10 14.59 10.29
C ILE A 314 9.31 13.78 11.33
N HIS A 315 8.96 12.55 11.03
CA HIS A 315 8.23 11.68 11.95
C HIS A 315 9.06 11.21 13.15
N HIS A 316 10.41 11.34 13.08
CA HIS A 316 11.34 10.95 14.14
C HIS A 316 12.08 12.14 14.78
N MET A 317 11.67 13.38 14.48
CA MET A 317 12.25 14.56 15.12
C MET A 317 11.77 14.72 16.56
N LYS A 318 12.70 14.66 17.52
CA LYS A 318 12.40 14.83 18.95
C LYS A 318 11.78 16.19 19.26
N GLU A 319 12.18 17.22 18.56
CA GLU A 319 11.68 18.59 18.70
C GLU A 319 10.19 18.73 18.34
N ILE A 320 9.64 17.74 17.65
CA ILE A 320 8.23 17.66 17.26
C ILE A 320 7.49 16.67 18.12
N TRP A 321 8.07 15.47 18.31
CA TRP A 321 7.37 14.32 18.85
C TRP A 321 7.72 13.98 20.29
N GLY A 322 8.77 14.62 20.86
CA GLY A 322 9.26 14.37 22.21
C GLY A 322 10.37 13.33 22.28
N ASP A 323 10.93 13.13 23.47
CA ASP A 323 12.05 12.19 23.69
C ASP A 323 11.66 10.72 23.45
N ASP A 324 10.37 10.42 23.59
CA ASP A 324 9.76 9.10 23.36
C ASP A 324 9.37 8.85 21.90
N VAL A 325 10.01 9.55 20.97
CA VAL A 325 9.70 9.52 19.52
C VAL A 325 9.79 8.12 18.89
N GLU A 326 10.64 7.26 19.41
CA GLU A 326 10.80 5.88 18.92
C GLU A 326 9.81 4.89 19.55
N ASP A 327 9.09 5.29 20.59
CA ASP A 327 8.12 4.43 21.26
C ASP A 327 6.80 4.38 20.48
N PHE A 328 6.21 3.18 20.39
CA PHE A 328 4.87 3.01 19.84
C PHE A 328 3.81 3.39 20.90
N LYS A 329 3.30 4.60 20.80
CA LYS A 329 2.34 5.19 21.77
C LYS A 329 1.08 5.70 21.07
N PRO A 330 0.04 4.86 20.85
CA PRO A 330 -1.22 5.30 20.24
C PRO A 330 -1.90 6.45 20.98
N ASP A 331 -1.70 6.59 22.28
CA ASP A 331 -2.29 7.68 23.06
C ASP A 331 -1.64 9.06 22.80
N ARG A 332 -0.51 9.12 22.09
CA ARG A 332 0.07 10.35 21.55
C ARG A 332 -0.95 11.14 20.70
N TRP A 333 -1.83 10.45 20.02
CA TRP A 333 -2.84 11.01 19.12
C TRP A 333 -4.03 11.65 19.81
N LEU A 334 -4.15 11.54 21.15
CA LEU A 334 -5.22 12.18 21.92
C LEU A 334 -5.11 13.72 21.90
N ASN A 335 -3.89 14.25 22.01
CA ASN A 335 -3.64 15.68 22.21
C ASN A 335 -2.48 16.18 21.32
N LEU A 336 -2.66 16.14 20.01
CA LEU A 336 -1.65 16.64 19.06
C LEU A 336 -1.60 18.17 19.02
N THR A 337 -0.39 18.69 19.10
CA THR A 337 -0.13 20.12 18.82
C THR A 337 -0.35 20.45 17.33
N PRO A 338 -0.56 21.73 16.97
CA PRO A 338 -0.65 22.11 15.55
C PRO A 338 0.58 21.72 14.74
N ARG A 339 1.78 21.78 15.33
CA ARG A 339 3.04 21.39 14.69
C ARG A 339 3.08 19.88 14.40
N GLN A 340 2.65 19.04 15.33
CA GLN A 340 2.56 17.58 15.12
C GLN A 340 1.55 17.21 14.04
N LYS A 341 0.39 17.88 13.98
CA LYS A 341 -0.63 17.66 12.93
C LYS A 341 -0.07 17.95 11.53
N ILE A 342 0.72 19.01 11.38
CA ILE A 342 1.36 19.36 10.10
C ILE A 342 2.53 18.40 9.80
N ALA A 343 3.29 18.00 10.82
CA ALA A 343 4.43 17.11 10.66
C ALA A 343 4.03 15.69 10.24
N PHE A 344 2.81 15.24 10.59
CA PHE A 344 2.31 13.92 10.19
C PHE A 344 1.84 13.94 8.75
N ASN A 345 2.67 13.41 7.85
CA ASN A 345 2.46 13.49 6.40
C ASN A 345 2.65 12.17 5.64
N PRO A 346 2.11 11.03 6.11
CA PRO A 346 2.33 9.73 5.45
C PRO A 346 1.76 9.68 4.03
N PHE A 347 0.78 10.54 3.72
CA PHE A 347 0.16 10.66 2.40
C PHE A 347 0.61 11.90 1.62
N SER A 348 1.63 12.61 2.11
CA SER A 348 2.11 13.88 1.54
C SER A 348 1.04 14.98 1.53
N TYR A 349 1.40 16.17 1.01
CA TYR A 349 0.53 17.34 0.95
C TYR A 349 0.47 17.95 -0.44
N GLY A 350 -0.52 18.83 -0.65
CA GLY A 350 -0.67 19.65 -1.84
C GLY A 350 -1.16 18.90 -3.07
N PRO A 351 -0.93 19.43 -4.28
CA PRO A 351 -1.46 18.88 -5.53
C PRO A 351 -0.97 17.46 -5.85
N ARG A 352 0.14 17.04 -5.24
CA ARG A 352 0.76 15.73 -5.39
C ARG A 352 0.50 14.78 -4.21
N ALA A 353 -0.38 15.16 -3.27
CA ALA A 353 -0.79 14.27 -2.19
C ALA A 353 -1.39 12.96 -2.72
N CYS A 354 -1.33 11.90 -1.93
CA CYS A 354 -1.83 10.58 -2.31
C CYS A 354 -3.32 10.65 -2.72
N VAL A 355 -3.62 10.23 -3.96
CA VAL A 355 -5.00 10.18 -4.44
C VAL A 355 -5.76 9.02 -3.82
N GLY A 356 -5.05 7.91 -3.50
CA GLY A 356 -5.61 6.70 -2.93
C GLY A 356 -5.76 6.70 -1.42
N GLN A 357 -5.52 7.83 -0.72
CA GLN A 357 -5.55 7.88 0.75
C GLN A 357 -6.82 7.27 1.36
N ASN A 358 -8.00 7.58 0.79
CA ASN A 358 -9.27 7.06 1.32
C ASN A 358 -9.38 5.54 1.16
N VAL A 359 -8.90 4.99 0.02
CA VAL A 359 -8.85 3.54 -0.23
C VAL A 359 -7.90 2.88 0.76
N ALA A 360 -6.69 3.41 0.91
CA ALA A 360 -5.67 2.87 1.80
C ALA A 360 -6.14 2.86 3.27
N ILE A 361 -6.74 3.94 3.76
CA ILE A 361 -7.24 3.98 5.14
C ILE A 361 -8.36 2.97 5.36
N MET A 362 -9.32 2.85 4.42
CA MET A 362 -10.37 1.83 4.50
C MET A 362 -9.76 0.42 4.54
N GLU A 363 -8.84 0.14 3.65
CA GLU A 363 -8.18 -1.16 3.54
C GLU A 363 -7.41 -1.51 4.83
N LEU A 364 -6.61 -0.57 5.36
CA LEU A 364 -5.88 -0.75 6.61
C LEU A 364 -6.81 -1.01 7.80
N GLN A 365 -7.91 -0.27 7.90
CA GLN A 365 -8.89 -0.47 8.99
C GLN A 365 -9.58 -1.84 8.89
N LEU A 366 -9.96 -2.26 7.69
CA LEU A 366 -10.55 -3.58 7.45
C LEU A 366 -9.55 -4.71 7.75
N ILE A 367 -8.31 -4.61 7.29
CA ILE A 367 -7.26 -5.62 7.51
C ILE A 367 -6.96 -5.75 9.01
N ILE A 368 -6.60 -4.65 9.67
CA ILE A 368 -6.18 -4.67 11.07
C ILE A 368 -7.35 -4.99 11.98
N GLY A 369 -8.54 -4.44 11.69
CA GLY A 369 -9.77 -4.77 12.42
C GLY A 369 -10.07 -6.26 12.35
N THR A 370 -10.05 -6.88 11.16
CA THR A 370 -10.30 -8.31 10.99
C THR A 370 -9.27 -9.17 11.74
N LEU A 371 -7.97 -8.82 11.63
CA LEU A 371 -6.91 -9.58 12.29
C LEU A 371 -7.08 -9.60 13.81
N PHE A 372 -7.15 -8.44 14.43
CA PHE A 372 -7.18 -8.34 15.90
C PHE A 372 -8.54 -8.67 16.51
N HIS A 373 -9.62 -8.65 15.72
CA HIS A 373 -10.90 -9.18 16.16
C HIS A 373 -10.90 -10.71 16.20
N ARG A 374 -10.34 -11.37 15.17
CA ARG A 374 -10.45 -12.82 15.00
C ARG A 374 -9.34 -13.63 15.66
N TYR A 375 -8.11 -13.09 15.74
CA TYR A 375 -6.93 -13.85 16.15
C TYR A 375 -6.21 -13.26 17.35
N ASP A 376 -5.55 -14.15 18.10
CA ASP A 376 -4.44 -13.81 18.99
C ASP A 376 -3.13 -14.02 18.25
N PHE A 377 -2.14 -13.19 18.57
CA PHE A 377 -0.83 -13.24 17.95
C PHE A 377 0.31 -13.23 18.97
N ALA A 378 1.42 -13.88 18.60
CA ALA A 378 2.70 -13.80 19.29
C ALA A 378 3.78 -13.29 18.33
N LEU A 379 4.59 -12.31 18.75
CA LEU A 379 5.70 -11.78 17.92
C LEU A 379 6.98 -12.52 18.25
N TYR A 380 7.61 -13.18 17.23
CA TYR A 380 8.82 -13.98 17.45
C TYR A 380 10.12 -13.24 17.15
N GLN A 381 10.05 -12.09 16.47
CA GLN A 381 11.23 -11.30 16.16
C GLN A 381 11.30 -10.03 17.02
N PRO A 382 12.48 -9.69 17.59
CA PRO A 382 12.64 -8.50 18.42
C PRO A 382 12.70 -7.21 17.60
N THR A 383 13.21 -7.27 16.37
CA THR A 383 13.40 -6.13 15.48
C THR A 383 12.94 -6.48 14.08
N MET A 384 12.43 -5.50 13.36
CA MET A 384 12.02 -5.64 11.98
C MET A 384 13.11 -5.09 11.05
N GLY A 385 13.66 -5.96 10.20
CA GLY A 385 14.60 -5.56 9.14
C GLY A 385 13.85 -4.94 7.96
N PHE A 386 14.51 -4.00 7.27
CA PHE A 386 13.92 -3.30 6.13
C PHE A 386 14.80 -3.40 4.88
N HIS A 387 14.13 -3.40 3.72
CA HIS A 387 14.72 -2.97 2.46
C HIS A 387 14.35 -1.51 2.22
N GLU A 388 15.34 -0.70 1.89
CA GLU A 388 15.15 0.69 1.53
C GLU A 388 15.41 0.88 0.05
N GLY A 389 14.38 1.31 -0.66
CA GLY A 389 14.40 1.63 -2.07
C GLY A 389 13.49 2.81 -2.33
N PHE A 390 12.60 2.71 -3.31
CA PHE A 390 11.54 3.70 -3.51
C PHE A 390 10.59 3.76 -2.30
N SER A 391 10.26 2.61 -1.74
CA SER A 391 9.54 2.47 -0.47
C SER A 391 10.38 1.74 0.57
N LYS A 392 10.15 2.05 1.85
CA LYS A 392 10.69 1.32 2.99
C LYS A 392 9.82 0.08 3.20
N LYS A 393 10.40 -1.10 3.01
CA LYS A 393 9.68 -2.37 3.02
C LYS A 393 10.18 -3.30 4.11
N PRO A 394 9.32 -3.88 4.97
CA PRO A 394 9.68 -4.96 5.86
C PRO A 394 10.22 -6.16 5.07
N LYS A 395 11.33 -6.75 5.52
CA LYS A 395 11.89 -7.97 4.90
C LYS A 395 11.04 -9.17 5.22
N GLU A 396 10.66 -9.29 6.47
CA GLU A 396 9.90 -10.40 7.03
C GLU A 396 9.22 -9.94 8.33
N CYS A 397 8.17 -10.66 8.73
CA CYS A 397 7.50 -10.47 10.00
C CYS A 397 7.05 -11.83 10.53
N HIS A 398 7.91 -12.47 11.35
CA HIS A 398 7.64 -13.77 11.93
C HIS A 398 6.75 -13.66 13.16
N ALA A 399 5.59 -14.29 13.10
CA ALA A 399 4.59 -14.27 14.17
C ALA A 399 3.93 -15.65 14.33
N GLY A 400 3.34 -15.83 15.51
CA GLY A 400 2.38 -16.88 15.80
C GLY A 400 0.96 -16.38 15.62
N ILE A 401 0.06 -17.25 15.18
CA ILE A 401 -1.36 -16.97 15.01
C ILE A 401 -2.20 -18.11 15.61
N ARG A 402 -3.25 -17.77 16.33
CA ARG A 402 -4.30 -18.71 16.76
C ARG A 402 -5.67 -18.02 16.77
N LEU A 403 -6.73 -18.78 16.61
CA LEU A 403 -8.09 -18.26 16.77
C LEU A 403 -8.31 -17.78 18.21
N ARG A 404 -8.93 -16.63 18.36
CA ARG A 404 -9.37 -16.14 19.66
C ARG A 404 -10.56 -16.95 20.15
N ASN A 405 -10.53 -17.30 21.44
CA ASN A 405 -11.73 -17.74 22.15
C ASN A 405 -12.53 -16.49 22.51
N GLN A 406 -13.54 -16.18 21.71
CA GLN A 406 -14.51 -15.11 22.02
C GLN A 406 -15.51 -15.70 23.02
N ASN A 407 -15.27 -15.49 24.32
CA ASN A 407 -16.21 -15.84 25.40
C ASN A 407 -17.21 -14.69 25.63
#